data_be53b16dcfe511e97b7827469bf9caac
#
_entry.id   be53b16dcfe511e97b7827469bf9caac
#
_cell.length_a   1.000
_cell.length_b   1.000
_cell.length_c   1.000
_cell.angle_alpha   90.00
_cell.angle_beta   90.00
_cell.angle_gamma   90.00
#
_symmetry.space_group_name_H-M   'P 1'
#
loop_
_entity.id
_entity.type
_entity.pdbx_description
1 polymer ?
#
loop_
_entity_poly.entity_id
_entity_poly.type
_entity_poly.pdbx_seq_one_letter_code
_entity_poly.pdbx_strand_id
1 'polypeptide(L)'
;EGDILISRSGTIGKVTYATKDLAENYIVSDDLVRVRVKDPNLRAYLVAYFTSATALSLMLLDEYGSVQQHLQPRHIQEMLIPVPSDWSYAKKIIDAGNEFIHAMECMSVADKMVREDGLDVMLKNEVAE
;
A
#
# COMPACT_ATOMS: atom_id res chain seq x y z
N GLU A 1 6.44 -9.45 3.17
CA GLU A 1 6.73 -8.93 1.83
C GLU A 1 5.58 -9.26 0.87
N GLY A 2 5.28 -8.35 -0.05
CA GLY A 2 4.28 -8.57 -1.08
C GLY A 2 2.81 -8.34 -0.67
N ASP A 3 2.52 -8.04 0.57
CA ASP A 3 1.17 -7.72 1.00
C ASP A 3 0.82 -6.25 0.66
N ILE A 4 -0.44 -6.00 0.31
CA ILE A 4 -0.97 -4.65 0.16
C ILE A 4 -1.40 -4.17 1.55
N LEU A 5 -1.00 -2.97 1.92
CA LEU A 5 -1.33 -2.36 3.21
C LEU A 5 -2.22 -1.15 2.98
N ILE A 6 -3.32 -1.07 3.72
CA ILE A 6 -4.32 0.01 3.59
C ILE A 6 -4.53 0.62 4.98
N SER A 7 -4.36 1.94 5.10
CA SER A 7 -4.56 2.64 6.36
C SER A 7 -6.04 2.63 6.78
N ARG A 8 -6.31 2.29 8.04
CA ARG A 8 -7.65 2.15 8.59
C ARG A 8 -8.07 3.26 9.55
N SER A 9 -7.12 4.07 10.02
CA SER A 9 -7.37 5.20 10.93
C SER A 9 -6.56 6.42 10.51
N GLY A 10 -6.92 7.59 11.00
CA GLY A 10 -6.31 8.85 10.61
C GLY A 10 -6.60 9.17 9.14
N THR A 11 -5.66 8.96 8.25
CA THR A 11 -5.87 9.08 6.80
C THR A 11 -6.31 7.72 6.23
N ILE A 12 -7.61 7.46 6.24
CA ILE A 12 -8.18 6.20 5.77
C ILE A 12 -7.95 6.00 4.26
N GLY A 13 -7.66 4.74 3.87
CA GLY A 13 -7.59 4.33 2.47
C GLY A 13 -6.28 4.66 1.77
N LYS A 14 -5.26 5.13 2.50
CA LYS A 14 -3.92 5.26 1.92
C LYS A 14 -3.33 3.87 1.70
N VAL A 15 -2.93 3.59 0.46
CA VAL A 15 -2.41 2.30 0.03
C VAL A 15 -0.89 2.34 -0.05
N THR A 16 -0.25 1.30 0.42
CA THR A 16 1.18 1.04 0.24
C THR A 16 1.44 -0.44 0.02
N TYR A 17 2.66 -0.78 -0.35
CA TYR A 17 3.11 -2.14 -0.62
C TYR A 17 4.18 -2.54 0.40
N ALA A 18 4.05 -3.75 0.97
CA ALA A 18 5.02 -4.28 1.91
C ALA A 18 6.29 -4.70 1.18
N THR A 19 7.24 -3.78 1.03
CA THR A 19 8.58 -4.06 0.48
C THR A 19 9.34 -5.05 1.36
N LYS A 20 10.43 -5.60 0.85
CA LYS A 20 11.29 -6.50 1.61
C LYS A 20 11.82 -5.82 2.89
N ASP A 21 12.33 -4.61 2.78
CA ASP A 21 12.83 -3.85 3.93
C ASP A 21 11.75 -3.61 4.98
N LEU A 22 10.54 -3.23 4.56
CA LEU A 22 9.40 -3.07 5.47
C LEU A 22 9.06 -4.38 6.20
N ALA A 23 9.08 -5.49 5.48
CA ALA A 23 8.72 -6.80 6.03
C ALA A 23 9.76 -7.36 7.02
N GLU A 24 11.04 -7.05 6.82
CA GLU A 24 12.14 -7.57 7.62
C GLU A 24 12.48 -6.69 8.83
N ASN A 25 12.31 -5.37 8.70
CA ASN A 25 12.86 -4.42 9.67
C ASN A 25 11.80 -3.61 10.44
N TYR A 26 10.51 -3.75 10.10
CA TYR A 26 9.46 -2.96 10.75
C TYR A 26 8.32 -3.81 11.29
N ILE A 27 7.78 -3.39 12.42
CA ILE A 27 6.53 -3.89 12.97
C ILE A 27 5.41 -2.96 12.50
N VAL A 28 4.40 -3.55 11.88
CA VAL A 28 3.23 -2.82 11.38
C VAL A 28 2.17 -2.80 12.48
N SER A 29 1.63 -1.61 12.77
CA SER A 29 0.57 -1.45 13.76
C SER A 29 -0.77 -2.05 13.25
N ASP A 30 -1.72 -2.20 14.16
CA ASP A 30 -3.09 -2.62 13.85
C ASP A 30 -3.93 -1.53 13.14
N ASP A 31 -3.34 -0.35 12.92
CA ASP A 31 -3.92 0.72 12.10
C ASP A 31 -3.84 0.48 10.59
N LEU A 32 -3.39 -0.70 10.18
CA LEU A 32 -3.32 -1.12 8.79
C LEU A 32 -4.16 -2.38 8.54
N VAL A 33 -4.94 -2.37 7.47
CA VAL A 33 -5.51 -3.59 6.91
C VAL A 33 -4.50 -4.20 5.95
N ARG A 34 -4.23 -5.49 6.14
CA ARG A 34 -3.31 -6.25 5.29
C ARG A 34 -4.08 -7.14 4.33
N VAL A 35 -3.84 -6.96 3.04
CA VAL A 35 -4.43 -7.77 1.97
C VAL A 35 -3.33 -8.61 1.33
N ARG A 36 -3.45 -9.93 1.46
CA ARG A 36 -2.50 -10.89 0.89
C ARG A 36 -3.04 -11.49 -0.40
N VAL A 37 -2.29 -11.34 -1.48
CA VAL A 37 -2.66 -11.84 -2.80
C VAL A 37 -1.50 -12.68 -3.35
N LYS A 38 -1.77 -13.94 -3.69
CA LYS A 38 -0.72 -14.86 -4.19
C LYS A 38 -0.40 -14.63 -5.66
N ASP A 39 -1.43 -14.41 -6.47
CA ASP A 39 -1.25 -14.17 -7.91
C ASP A 39 -0.66 -12.78 -8.17
N PRO A 40 0.47 -12.64 -8.88
CA PRO A 40 1.13 -11.36 -9.11
C PRO A 40 0.30 -10.39 -9.96
N ASN A 41 -0.42 -10.89 -10.97
CA ASN A 41 -1.22 -10.04 -11.85
C ASN A 41 -2.44 -9.49 -11.10
N LEU A 42 -3.10 -10.34 -10.32
CA LEU A 42 -4.21 -9.92 -9.45
C LEU A 42 -3.72 -8.93 -8.38
N ARG A 43 -2.54 -9.15 -7.83
CA ARG A 43 -1.93 -8.21 -6.86
C ARG A 43 -1.71 -6.85 -7.48
N ALA A 44 -1.06 -6.77 -8.64
CA ALA A 44 -0.83 -5.51 -9.34
C ALA A 44 -2.15 -4.81 -9.70
N TYR A 45 -3.13 -5.57 -10.18
CA TYR A 45 -4.47 -5.05 -10.45
C TYR A 45 -5.11 -4.45 -9.18
N LEU A 46 -5.06 -5.15 -8.06
CA LEU A 46 -5.64 -4.69 -6.79
C LEU A 46 -4.90 -3.49 -6.21
N VAL A 47 -3.58 -3.41 -6.35
CA VAL A 47 -2.82 -2.20 -5.97
C VAL A 47 -3.34 -0.99 -6.76
N ALA A 48 -3.46 -1.11 -8.08
CA ALA A 48 -3.99 -0.03 -8.92
C ALA A 48 -5.44 0.31 -8.58
N TYR A 49 -6.29 -0.71 -8.35
CA TYR A 49 -7.68 -0.52 -7.97
C TYR A 49 -7.82 0.23 -6.63
N PHE A 50 -7.14 -0.23 -5.58
CA PHE A 50 -7.23 0.38 -4.25
C PHE A 50 -6.67 1.80 -4.20
N THR A 51 -5.73 2.16 -5.08
CA THR A 51 -5.23 3.54 -5.20
C THR A 51 -6.17 4.46 -5.99
N SER A 52 -7.23 3.91 -6.60
CA SER A 52 -8.19 4.69 -7.38
C SER A 52 -9.12 5.54 -6.51
N ALA A 53 -9.60 6.65 -7.07
CA ALA A 53 -10.61 7.49 -6.41
C ALA A 53 -11.91 6.73 -6.12
N THR A 54 -12.28 5.78 -6.99
CA THR A 54 -13.47 4.94 -6.81
C THR A 54 -13.34 4.05 -5.58
N ALA A 55 -12.22 3.34 -5.43
CA ALA A 55 -11.98 2.49 -4.27
C ALA A 55 -11.89 3.31 -2.99
N LEU A 56 -11.21 4.46 -3.02
CA LEU A 56 -11.15 5.38 -1.88
C LEU A 56 -12.55 5.84 -1.45
N SER A 57 -13.40 6.22 -2.39
CA SER A 57 -14.79 6.62 -2.10
C SER A 57 -15.56 5.49 -1.41
N LEU A 58 -15.41 4.24 -1.88
CA LEU A 58 -16.06 3.08 -1.27
C LEU A 58 -15.51 2.78 0.14
N MET A 59 -14.21 3.00 0.37
CA MET A 59 -13.60 2.82 1.70
C MET A 59 -14.04 3.88 2.71
N LEU A 60 -14.38 5.08 2.25
CA LEU A 60 -14.77 6.20 3.11
C LEU A 60 -16.26 6.21 3.48
N LEU A 61 -17.09 5.45 2.77
CA LEU A 61 -18.53 5.38 3.03
C LEU A 61 -18.83 4.18 3.95
N ASP A 62 -19.64 4.41 4.97
CA ASP A 62 -20.26 3.32 5.74
C ASP A 62 -21.52 2.77 5.05
N GLU A 63 -22.11 1.73 5.63
CA GLU A 63 -23.33 1.09 5.13
C GLU A 63 -24.54 2.05 5.04
N TYR A 64 -24.49 3.18 5.73
CA TYR A 64 -25.56 4.19 5.79
C TYR A 64 -25.23 5.46 5.01
N GLY A 65 -24.08 5.49 4.29
CA GLY A 65 -23.65 6.64 3.49
C GLY A 65 -23.00 7.79 4.30
N SER A 66 -22.74 7.59 5.58
CA SER A 66 -21.94 8.52 6.38
C SER A 66 -20.44 8.25 6.23
N VAL A 67 -19.60 9.23 6.62
CA VAL A 67 -18.14 9.09 6.51
C VAL A 67 -17.64 8.15 7.61
N GLN A 68 -16.95 7.10 7.23
CA GLN A 68 -16.31 6.18 8.17
C GLN A 68 -15.19 6.86 8.94
N GLN A 69 -15.13 6.60 10.26
CA GLN A 69 -14.00 7.02 11.09
C GLN A 69 -12.89 5.96 11.16
N HIS A 70 -13.23 4.69 10.92
CA HIS A 70 -12.29 3.57 10.94
C HIS A 70 -12.65 2.54 9.88
N LEU A 71 -11.69 2.21 9.02
CA LEU A 71 -11.81 1.12 8.06
C LEU A 71 -11.56 -0.21 8.78
N GLN A 72 -12.49 -1.15 8.67
CA GLN A 72 -12.32 -2.49 9.21
C GLN A 72 -11.98 -3.50 8.12
N PRO A 73 -11.27 -4.60 8.43
CA PRO A 73 -10.95 -5.64 7.45
C PRO A 73 -12.16 -6.17 6.69
N ARG A 74 -13.33 -6.28 7.35
CA ARG A 74 -14.59 -6.73 6.73
C ARG A 74 -15.03 -5.82 5.58
N HIS A 75 -14.80 -4.50 5.67
CA HIS A 75 -15.17 -3.56 4.60
C HIS A 75 -14.39 -3.84 3.31
N ILE A 76 -13.13 -4.27 3.42
CA ILE A 76 -12.33 -4.69 2.26
C ILE A 76 -12.77 -6.07 1.77
N GLN A 77 -13.09 -7.01 2.68
CA GLN A 77 -13.54 -8.36 2.32
C GLN A 77 -14.88 -8.37 1.59
N GLU A 78 -15.79 -7.49 1.96
CA GLU A 78 -17.14 -7.38 1.39
C GLU A 78 -17.19 -6.45 0.17
N MET A 79 -16.09 -5.74 -0.12
CA MET A 79 -16.01 -4.82 -1.25
C MET A 79 -16.14 -5.56 -2.58
N LEU A 80 -17.12 -5.19 -3.39
CA LEU A 80 -17.28 -5.70 -4.73
C LEU A 80 -16.26 -5.07 -5.67
N ILE A 81 -15.24 -5.84 -6.02
CA ILE A 81 -14.17 -5.41 -6.91
C ILE A 81 -14.45 -5.92 -8.31
N PRO A 82 -14.57 -5.04 -9.32
CA PRO A 82 -14.75 -5.48 -10.69
C PRO A 82 -13.48 -6.20 -11.17
N VAL A 83 -13.59 -7.48 -11.44
CA VAL A 83 -12.50 -8.29 -11.99
C VAL A 83 -12.85 -8.62 -13.44
N PRO A 84 -11.98 -8.26 -14.42
CA PRO A 84 -12.26 -8.55 -15.82
C PRO A 84 -12.26 -10.06 -16.07
N SER A 85 -13.19 -10.53 -16.92
CA SER A 85 -13.22 -11.91 -17.37
C SER A 85 -12.06 -12.22 -18.32
N ASP A 86 -11.58 -11.22 -19.03
CA ASP A 86 -10.40 -11.28 -19.91
C ASP A 86 -9.34 -10.29 -19.41
N TRP A 87 -8.24 -10.83 -18.93
CA TRP A 87 -7.12 -10.06 -18.39
C TRP A 87 -6.39 -9.21 -19.45
N SER A 88 -6.61 -9.45 -20.74
CA SER A 88 -6.05 -8.61 -21.81
C SER A 88 -6.54 -7.16 -21.71
N TYR A 89 -7.79 -6.96 -21.30
CA TYR A 89 -8.36 -5.63 -21.06
C TYR A 89 -7.78 -4.95 -19.81
N ALA A 90 -7.36 -5.75 -18.82
CA ALA A 90 -6.78 -5.23 -17.59
C ALA A 90 -5.28 -4.93 -17.69
N LYS A 91 -4.63 -5.25 -18.82
CA LYS A 91 -3.17 -5.14 -18.95
C LYS A 91 -2.65 -3.77 -18.55
N LYS A 92 -3.25 -2.69 -18.99
CA LYS A 92 -2.81 -1.32 -18.63
C LYS A 92 -2.94 -1.03 -17.13
N ILE A 93 -3.96 -1.60 -16.48
CA ILE A 93 -4.17 -1.45 -15.05
C ILE A 93 -3.13 -2.26 -14.27
N ILE A 94 -2.84 -3.47 -14.74
CA ILE A 94 -1.78 -4.33 -14.17
C ILE A 94 -0.41 -3.67 -14.32
N ASP A 95 -0.11 -3.13 -15.50
CA ASP A 95 1.15 -2.42 -15.75
C ASP A 95 1.28 -1.21 -14.79
N ALA A 96 0.22 -0.41 -14.62
CA ALA A 96 0.23 0.70 -13.66
C ALA A 96 0.42 0.24 -12.21
N GLY A 97 -0.19 -0.86 -11.81
CA GLY A 97 0.01 -1.46 -10.49
C GLY A 97 1.44 -1.96 -10.27
N ASN A 98 2.05 -2.57 -11.29
CA ASN A 98 3.46 -2.99 -11.26
C ASN A 98 4.41 -1.79 -11.14
N GLU A 99 4.15 -0.70 -11.87
CA GLU A 99 4.92 0.54 -11.75
C GLU A 99 4.80 1.14 -10.34
N PHE A 100 3.61 1.11 -9.75
CA PHE A 100 3.42 1.54 -8.36
C PHE A 100 4.25 0.70 -7.39
N ILE A 101 4.20 -0.64 -7.51
CA ILE A 101 4.99 -1.56 -6.68
C ILE A 101 6.49 -1.26 -6.84
N HIS A 102 6.96 -1.14 -8.08
CA HIS A 102 8.36 -0.82 -8.38
C HIS A 102 8.78 0.53 -7.78
N ALA A 103 7.94 1.56 -7.89
CA ALA A 103 8.20 2.86 -7.28
C ALA A 103 8.33 2.77 -5.75
N MET A 104 7.48 1.98 -5.09
CA MET A 104 7.56 1.75 -3.64
C MET A 104 8.86 1.03 -3.25
N GLU A 105 9.30 0.05 -4.04
CA GLU A 105 10.58 -0.65 -3.83
C GLU A 105 11.77 0.31 -3.99
N CYS A 106 11.77 1.14 -5.04
CA CYS A 106 12.80 2.16 -5.25
C CYS A 106 12.84 3.18 -4.12
N MET A 107 11.69 3.65 -3.65
CA MET A 107 11.61 4.56 -2.49
C MET A 107 12.15 3.91 -1.22
N SER A 108 11.84 2.64 -0.98
CA SER A 108 12.35 1.89 0.17
C SER A 108 13.87 1.78 0.15
N VAL A 109 14.46 1.51 -1.01
CA VAL A 109 15.92 1.47 -1.18
C VAL A 109 16.53 2.85 -0.93
N ALA A 110 15.98 3.92 -1.51
CA ALA A 110 16.45 5.27 -1.33
C ALA A 110 16.39 5.71 0.14
N ASP A 111 15.28 5.43 0.83
CA ASP A 111 15.12 5.72 2.25
C ASP A 111 16.13 4.97 3.12
N LYS A 112 16.41 3.71 2.79
CA LYS A 112 17.45 2.92 3.46
C LYS A 112 18.85 3.53 3.28
N MET A 113 19.20 3.93 2.06
CA MET A 113 20.48 4.60 1.78
C MET A 113 20.64 5.91 2.56
N VAL A 114 19.57 6.72 2.66
CA VAL A 114 19.59 7.96 3.44
C VAL A 114 19.81 7.68 4.92
N ARG A 115 19.18 6.64 5.47
CA ARG A 115 19.31 6.26 6.89
C ARG A 115 20.68 5.64 7.22
N GLU A 116 21.20 4.78 6.36
CA GLU A 116 22.44 4.03 6.63
C GLU A 116 23.72 4.78 6.22
N ASP A 117 23.68 5.47 5.07
CA ASP A 117 24.88 6.09 4.45
C ASP A 117 24.79 7.62 4.39
N GLY A 118 23.70 8.22 4.83
CA GLY A 118 23.40 9.62 4.58
C GLY A 118 23.53 10.54 5.78
N LEU A 119 22.68 11.55 5.81
CA LEU A 119 22.71 12.68 6.74
C LEU A 119 22.78 12.28 8.22
N ASP A 120 22.13 11.19 8.62
CA ASP A 120 22.10 10.74 10.02
C ASP A 120 23.49 10.29 10.49
N VAL A 121 24.29 9.68 9.61
CA VAL A 121 25.68 9.29 9.92
C VAL A 121 26.57 10.52 9.98
N MET A 122 26.42 11.47 9.04
CA MET A 122 27.17 12.72 9.04
C MET A 122 26.87 13.56 10.28
N LEU A 123 25.60 13.74 10.63
CA LEU A 123 25.20 14.54 11.81
C LEU A 123 25.67 13.91 13.12
N LYS A 124 25.71 12.58 13.23
CA LYS A 124 26.25 11.91 14.43
C LYS A 124 27.75 12.11 14.59
N ASN A 125 28.49 12.20 13.47
CA ASN A 125 29.93 12.44 13.49
C ASN A 125 30.28 13.89 13.81
N GLU A 126 29.48 14.87 13.37
CA GLU A 126 29.68 16.29 13.67
C GLU A 126 29.31 16.66 15.12
N VAL A 127 28.37 15.95 15.73
CA VAL A 127 27.97 16.18 17.15
C VAL A 127 28.92 15.50 18.13
N ALA A 128 29.75 14.55 17.69
CA ALA A 128 30.72 13.83 18.54
C ALA A 128 32.09 14.53 18.67
N GLU A 129 32.33 15.66 17.96
CA GLU A 129 33.48 16.55 18.09
C GLU A 129 33.15 17.76 19.00
#